data_e56ab58b383642058b4ab41d03607897
#
_entry.id   e56ab58b383642058b4ab41d03607897
#
_cell.length_a   1.000
_cell.length_b   1.000
_cell.length_c   1.000
_cell.angle_alpha   90.00
_cell.angle_beta   90.00
_cell.angle_gamma   90.00
#
_symmetry.space_group_name_H-M   'P 1'
#
loop_
_entity.id
_entity.type
_entity.pdbx_description
1 polymer ?
#
loop_
_entity_poly.entity_id
_entity_poly.type
_entity_poly.pdbx_seq_one_letter_code
_entity_poly.pdbx_strand_id
1 'polypeptide(L)'
;MNKIYIILLTVFFYANVYSQQAYFVDGYHGGIYGHYPVKWKTQFIVDQLAMHPDWRICMEIEPETWDTVRVQTPEAYLRFKEMATSDQVEFTNPTYAQPYCYNISGESIIRQFQYGIAKINKHFPGVDFVTYSVEEPCFTSCLPQILKQFGFKYAVLKCPNTCWGGYTAAYGGELVNWVGPDGTAILTVPRYACEKLEPGSTWQTTAWGNSDAYLKDCRNAGIKHPVGMCFQDAGWKNGPWLGSGKNTKNNSIYMTWRDYIENVSIGKTDDNWYFSQEDIHVNLMWGSQVLQKIAQEVRVSENRIVMAEKMSVMAYLENKYICRQADMDEAWRTLMLAQHHDSWIVPYNGLHRKGTWADQIKRWTDSTNHLADGIIKASMRSLMKSLFRKIMLNSNIYVFLIH
;
A
#
# COMPACT_ATOMS: atom_id res chain seq x y z
N MET A 1 -7.88 11.44 -85.20
CA MET A 1 -8.24 10.54 -84.11
C MET A 1 -7.29 10.81 -82.93
N ASN A 2 -7.70 11.64 -81.98
CA ASN A 2 -6.88 12.01 -80.85
C ASN A 2 -7.17 11.02 -79.69
N LYS A 3 -6.17 10.27 -79.24
CA LYS A 3 -6.27 9.41 -78.07
C LYS A 3 -5.99 10.25 -76.82
N ILE A 4 -7.02 10.47 -76.05
CA ILE A 4 -6.89 11.09 -74.72
C ILE A 4 -6.47 9.97 -73.74
N TYR A 5 -5.27 10.10 -73.17
CA TYR A 5 -4.83 9.25 -72.02
C TYR A 5 -5.32 9.87 -70.73
N ILE A 6 -6.25 9.20 -70.07
CA ILE A 6 -6.66 9.54 -68.72
C ILE A 6 -5.64 8.91 -67.73
N ILE A 7 -4.82 9.75 -67.13
CA ILE A 7 -3.93 9.32 -66.03
C ILE A 7 -4.78 9.33 -64.73
N LEU A 8 -5.13 8.16 -64.26
CA LEU A 8 -5.71 8.00 -62.93
C LEU A 8 -4.59 8.17 -61.88
N LEU A 9 -4.57 9.33 -61.23
CA LEU A 9 -3.72 9.58 -60.09
C LEU A 9 -4.39 8.93 -58.86
N THR A 10 -3.99 7.72 -58.50
CA THR A 10 -4.38 7.08 -57.22
C THR A 10 -3.54 7.70 -56.13
N VAL A 11 -4.12 8.67 -55.44
CA VAL A 11 -3.54 9.21 -54.21
C VAL A 11 -3.80 8.18 -53.10
N PHE A 12 -2.79 7.38 -52.78
CA PHE A 12 -2.80 6.58 -51.56
C PHE A 12 -2.64 7.53 -50.38
N PHE A 13 -3.73 7.83 -49.72
CA PHE A 13 -3.69 8.32 -48.35
C PHE A 13 -3.17 7.19 -47.48
N TYR A 14 -1.88 7.20 -47.20
CA TYR A 14 -1.36 6.51 -46.03
C TYR A 14 -1.91 7.23 -44.82
N ALA A 15 -3.06 6.79 -44.34
CA ALA A 15 -3.43 7.06 -42.94
C ALA A 15 -2.37 6.35 -42.09
N ASN A 16 -1.36 7.11 -41.68
CA ASN A 16 -0.54 6.68 -40.54
C ASN A 16 -1.47 6.56 -39.36
N VAL A 17 -2.02 5.37 -39.17
CA VAL A 17 -2.64 4.98 -37.89
C VAL A 17 -1.46 4.85 -36.93
N TYR A 18 -1.02 5.98 -36.39
CA TYR A 18 -0.16 5.94 -35.21
C TYR A 18 -0.98 5.25 -34.15
N SER A 19 -0.69 3.99 -33.94
CA SER A 19 -1.17 3.29 -32.73
C SER A 19 -0.70 4.11 -31.56
N GLN A 20 -1.63 4.65 -30.78
CA GLN A 20 -1.28 5.37 -29.57
C GLN A 20 -0.49 4.43 -28.69
N GLN A 21 0.70 4.88 -28.27
CA GLN A 21 1.53 4.12 -27.34
C GLN A 21 0.76 3.95 -26.02
N ALA A 22 0.70 2.74 -25.55
CA ALA A 22 0.10 2.38 -24.27
C ALA A 22 1.18 1.98 -23.26
N TYR A 23 0.91 2.23 -22.01
CA TYR A 23 1.81 1.92 -20.90
C TYR A 23 1.11 0.99 -19.91
N PHE A 24 1.90 0.18 -19.21
CA PHE A 24 1.36 -0.76 -18.26
C PHE A 24 2.26 -0.88 -17.03
N VAL A 25 1.66 -0.76 -15.86
CA VAL A 25 2.34 -0.98 -14.58
C VAL A 25 1.93 -2.34 -14.04
N ASP A 26 2.89 -3.25 -14.03
CA ASP A 26 2.76 -4.59 -13.50
C ASP A 26 3.33 -4.67 -12.09
N GLY A 27 2.92 -5.64 -11.29
CA GLY A 27 3.46 -5.77 -9.95
C GLY A 27 2.84 -6.87 -9.12
N TYR A 28 3.23 -6.86 -7.86
CA TYR A 28 2.76 -7.79 -6.85
C TYR A 28 2.15 -7.07 -5.67
N HIS A 29 1.04 -7.64 -5.21
CA HIS A 29 0.28 -7.23 -4.06
C HIS A 29 0.28 -8.35 -3.00
N GLY A 30 0.17 -7.99 -1.71
CA GLY A 30 0.06 -8.94 -0.62
C GLY A 30 1.38 -9.59 -0.22
N GLY A 31 1.29 -10.76 0.35
CA GLY A 31 2.42 -11.54 0.87
C GLY A 31 1.94 -12.72 1.70
N ILE A 32 2.62 -13.01 2.81
CA ILE A 32 2.30 -14.16 3.65
C ILE A 32 1.26 -13.88 4.75
N TYR A 33 0.98 -12.63 5.04
CA TYR A 33 0.03 -12.22 6.08
C TYR A 33 -1.36 -11.92 5.54
N GLY A 34 -1.54 -11.94 4.22
CA GLY A 34 -2.81 -11.72 3.57
C GLY A 34 -3.64 -13.00 3.42
N HIS A 35 -4.59 -12.94 2.50
CA HIS A 35 -5.52 -14.02 2.21
C HIS A 35 -4.83 -15.29 1.68
N TYR A 36 -3.71 -15.15 1.00
CA TYR A 36 -2.97 -16.22 0.35
C TYR A 36 -1.62 -16.49 1.04
N PRO A 37 -1.58 -17.07 2.23
CA PRO A 37 -0.33 -17.30 2.97
C PRO A 37 0.44 -18.51 2.40
N VAL A 38 0.63 -18.55 1.10
CA VAL A 38 1.31 -19.64 0.39
C VAL A 38 2.72 -19.22 0.05
N LYS A 39 3.54 -20.15 -0.38
CA LYS A 39 4.93 -19.89 -0.76
C LYS A 39 5.02 -18.70 -1.70
N TRP A 40 5.76 -17.68 -1.25
CA TRP A 40 6.13 -16.53 -2.06
C TRP A 40 6.92 -16.97 -3.29
N LYS A 41 6.64 -16.38 -4.44
CA LYS A 41 7.24 -16.78 -5.72
C LYS A 41 8.46 -15.96 -6.11
N THR A 42 9.32 -15.63 -5.17
CA THR A 42 10.51 -14.79 -5.41
C THR A 42 11.39 -15.36 -6.54
N GLN A 43 11.56 -16.68 -6.60
CA GLN A 43 12.32 -17.31 -7.68
C GLN A 43 11.75 -16.97 -9.07
N PHE A 44 10.42 -17.03 -9.21
CA PHE A 44 9.76 -16.66 -10.46
C PHE A 44 10.02 -15.22 -10.83
N ILE A 45 9.92 -14.30 -9.86
CA ILE A 45 10.14 -12.86 -10.08
C ILE A 45 11.55 -12.61 -10.59
N VAL A 46 12.58 -13.12 -9.92
CA VAL A 46 13.98 -12.89 -10.31
C VAL A 46 14.32 -13.51 -11.65
N ASP A 47 13.72 -14.66 -11.97
CA ASP A 47 13.92 -15.30 -13.27
C ASP A 47 13.26 -14.48 -14.39
N GLN A 48 12.06 -13.95 -14.18
CA GLN A 48 11.37 -13.12 -15.17
C GLN A 48 12.09 -11.77 -15.37
N LEU A 49 12.53 -11.11 -14.29
CA LEU A 49 13.31 -9.87 -14.39
C LEU A 49 14.62 -10.08 -15.15
N ALA A 50 15.30 -11.18 -14.92
CA ALA A 50 16.55 -11.51 -15.64
C ALA A 50 16.32 -11.84 -17.12
N MET A 51 15.21 -12.54 -17.46
CA MET A 51 14.89 -12.92 -18.84
C MET A 51 14.30 -11.78 -19.68
N HIS A 52 13.68 -10.79 -19.03
CA HIS A 52 12.98 -9.70 -19.69
C HIS A 52 13.47 -8.34 -19.18
N PRO A 53 14.60 -7.82 -19.70
CA PRO A 53 15.17 -6.54 -19.27
C PRO A 53 14.26 -5.33 -19.48
N ASP A 54 13.29 -5.45 -20.37
CA ASP A 54 12.26 -4.44 -20.66
C ASP A 54 11.04 -4.51 -19.72
N TRP A 55 10.95 -5.54 -18.88
CA TRP A 55 9.88 -5.67 -17.90
C TRP A 55 10.20 -4.89 -16.61
N ARG A 56 9.17 -4.24 -16.09
CA ARG A 56 9.21 -3.44 -14.87
C ARG A 56 8.12 -3.90 -13.91
N ILE A 57 8.40 -3.88 -12.62
CA ILE A 57 7.42 -4.25 -11.58
C ILE A 57 7.38 -3.25 -10.44
N CYS A 58 6.17 -3.08 -9.90
CA CYS A 58 5.93 -2.41 -8.63
C CYS A 58 5.68 -3.44 -7.53
N MET A 59 6.19 -3.19 -6.33
CA MET A 59 6.09 -4.11 -5.21
C MET A 59 5.23 -3.50 -4.10
N GLU A 60 4.14 -4.18 -3.78
CA GLU A 60 3.25 -3.91 -2.66
C GLU A 60 3.20 -5.14 -1.77
N ILE A 61 4.25 -5.35 -0.98
CA ILE A 61 4.45 -6.58 -0.21
C ILE A 61 4.68 -6.24 1.25
N GLU A 62 3.99 -6.94 2.15
CA GLU A 62 4.23 -6.75 3.58
C GLU A 62 5.71 -7.00 3.92
N PRO A 63 6.36 -6.07 4.62
CA PRO A 63 7.79 -6.15 4.93
C PRO A 63 8.24 -7.44 5.65
N GLU A 64 7.38 -8.04 6.48
CA GLU A 64 7.70 -9.31 7.16
C GLU A 64 7.75 -10.51 6.23
N THR A 65 7.13 -10.44 5.06
CA THR A 65 7.22 -11.48 4.04
C THR A 65 8.68 -11.78 3.70
N TRP A 66 9.52 -10.75 3.67
CA TRP A 66 10.94 -10.89 3.34
C TRP A 66 11.76 -11.64 4.38
N ASP A 67 11.36 -11.64 5.67
CA ASP A 67 11.99 -12.53 6.67
C ASP A 67 11.74 -14.00 6.33
N THR A 68 10.52 -14.31 5.88
CA THR A 68 10.15 -15.67 5.47
C THR A 68 10.83 -16.08 4.18
N VAL A 69 10.86 -15.20 3.18
CA VAL A 69 11.55 -15.44 1.90
C VAL A 69 13.04 -15.72 2.12
N ARG A 70 13.70 -14.93 2.95
CA ARG A 70 15.11 -15.12 3.29
C ARG A 70 15.41 -16.50 3.86
N VAL A 71 14.48 -17.08 4.62
CA VAL A 71 14.64 -18.40 5.24
C VAL A 71 14.24 -19.53 4.28
N GLN A 72 13.14 -19.35 3.56
CA GLN A 72 12.55 -20.41 2.73
C GLN A 72 13.19 -20.53 1.34
N THR A 73 13.66 -19.41 0.77
CA THR A 73 14.26 -19.32 -0.56
C THR A 73 15.45 -18.37 -0.56
N PRO A 74 16.52 -18.69 0.17
CA PRO A 74 17.64 -17.78 0.40
C PRO A 74 18.36 -17.32 -0.89
N GLU A 75 18.49 -18.21 -1.87
CA GLU A 75 19.12 -17.86 -3.16
C GLU A 75 18.28 -16.85 -3.94
N ALA A 76 16.99 -17.09 -4.06
CA ALA A 76 16.09 -16.15 -4.72
C ALA A 76 16.02 -14.81 -3.99
N TYR A 77 16.06 -14.84 -2.65
CA TYR A 77 16.12 -13.63 -1.83
C TYR A 77 17.39 -12.80 -2.13
N LEU A 78 18.57 -13.44 -2.21
CA LEU A 78 19.82 -12.75 -2.49
C LEU A 78 19.83 -12.15 -3.90
N ARG A 79 19.36 -12.91 -4.90
CA ARG A 79 19.21 -12.40 -6.27
C ARG A 79 18.22 -11.21 -6.34
N PHE A 80 17.07 -11.30 -5.67
CA PHE A 80 16.13 -10.19 -5.62
C PHE A 80 16.75 -8.96 -4.93
N LYS A 81 17.52 -9.17 -3.87
CA LYS A 81 18.21 -8.08 -3.16
C LYS A 81 19.17 -7.30 -4.07
N GLU A 82 19.85 -7.96 -5.01
CA GLU A 82 20.70 -7.31 -6.01
C GLU A 82 19.87 -6.48 -7.01
N MET A 83 18.65 -6.89 -7.29
CA MET A 83 17.74 -6.24 -8.24
C MET A 83 16.87 -5.15 -7.60
N ALA A 84 16.70 -5.16 -6.29
CA ALA A 84 15.73 -4.34 -5.57
C ALA A 84 15.94 -2.81 -5.74
N THR A 85 17.15 -2.39 -6.11
CA THR A 85 17.48 -0.97 -6.39
C THR A 85 17.71 -0.70 -7.88
N SER A 86 17.39 -1.66 -8.75
CA SER A 86 17.46 -1.47 -10.19
C SER A 86 16.28 -0.64 -10.71
N ASP A 87 16.37 -0.16 -11.93
CA ASP A 87 15.29 0.54 -12.63
C ASP A 87 14.10 -0.37 -12.98
N GLN A 88 14.26 -1.70 -12.82
CA GLN A 88 13.18 -2.66 -13.04
C GLN A 88 12.20 -2.78 -11.87
N VAL A 89 12.57 -2.32 -10.66
CA VAL A 89 11.80 -2.56 -9.44
C VAL A 89 11.50 -1.25 -8.71
N GLU A 90 10.24 -1.02 -8.37
CA GLU A 90 9.81 0.07 -7.51
C GLU A 90 8.99 -0.47 -6.34
N PHE A 91 9.30 -0.04 -5.11
CA PHE A 91 8.45 -0.31 -3.95
C PHE A 91 7.44 0.83 -3.79
N THR A 92 6.15 0.52 -3.96
CA THR A 92 5.08 1.53 -4.03
C THR A 92 4.25 1.65 -2.76
N ASN A 93 4.17 0.59 -1.97
CA ASN A 93 3.48 0.61 -0.68
C ASN A 93 4.36 -0.01 0.42
N PRO A 94 5.11 0.81 1.16
CA PRO A 94 5.96 0.33 2.23
C PRO A 94 5.25 0.17 3.57
N THR A 95 3.93 0.33 3.65
CA THR A 95 3.22 0.15 4.93
C THR A 95 3.43 -1.25 5.48
N TYR A 96 3.48 -1.38 6.81
CA TYR A 96 3.88 -2.63 7.45
C TYR A 96 2.94 -3.79 7.15
N ALA A 97 1.65 -3.52 7.01
CA ALA A 97 0.63 -4.53 6.80
C ALA A 97 -0.49 -4.10 5.84
N GLN A 98 -0.24 -3.13 4.97
CA GLN A 98 -1.17 -2.71 3.90
C GLN A 98 -2.60 -2.46 4.44
N PRO A 99 -2.79 -1.56 5.41
CA PRO A 99 -4.09 -1.37 6.05
C PRO A 99 -5.03 -0.55 5.18
N TYR A 100 -6.34 -0.72 5.38
CA TYR A 100 -7.29 0.29 4.95
C TYR A 100 -7.13 1.55 5.80
N CYS A 101 -6.45 2.56 5.28
CA CYS A 101 -6.13 3.79 6.01
C CYS A 101 -7.36 4.52 6.55
N TYR A 102 -8.52 4.41 5.89
CA TYR A 102 -9.77 5.01 6.36
C TYR A 102 -10.36 4.32 7.60
N ASN A 103 -9.89 3.13 7.98
CA ASN A 103 -10.41 2.36 9.12
C ASN A 103 -9.52 2.40 10.36
N ILE A 104 -8.34 2.99 10.28
CA ILE A 104 -7.37 3.05 11.37
C ILE A 104 -7.07 4.49 11.79
N SER A 105 -6.41 4.67 12.93
CA SER A 105 -6.05 5.99 13.43
C SER A 105 -4.89 6.61 12.64
N GLY A 106 -4.79 7.94 12.65
CA GLY A 106 -3.68 8.66 12.03
C GLY A 106 -2.32 8.23 12.59
N GLU A 107 -2.22 7.98 13.90
CA GLU A 107 -0.99 7.46 14.51
C GLU A 107 -0.65 6.08 13.96
N SER A 108 -1.63 5.19 13.82
CA SER A 108 -1.42 3.88 13.21
C SER A 108 -0.91 4.00 11.76
N ILE A 109 -1.47 4.91 10.97
CA ILE A 109 -0.99 5.14 9.59
C ILE A 109 0.48 5.56 9.60
N ILE A 110 0.86 6.50 10.46
CA ILE A 110 2.25 6.95 10.58
C ILE A 110 3.17 5.78 10.97
N ARG A 111 2.76 4.94 11.93
CA ARG A 111 3.54 3.77 12.35
C ARG A 111 3.64 2.71 11.25
N GLN A 112 2.58 2.50 10.49
CA GLN A 112 2.59 1.61 9.32
C GLN A 112 3.69 2.00 8.33
N PHE A 113 3.82 3.29 7.99
CA PHE A 113 4.90 3.77 7.14
C PHE A 113 6.26 3.70 7.83
N GLN A 114 6.38 4.18 9.05
CA GLN A 114 7.65 4.22 9.78
C GLN A 114 8.29 2.85 9.93
N TYR A 115 7.54 1.88 10.45
CA TYR A 115 8.06 0.53 10.67
C TYR A 115 8.23 -0.24 9.36
N GLY A 116 7.34 -0.02 8.41
CA GLY A 116 7.40 -0.67 7.10
C GLY A 116 8.63 -0.23 6.31
N ILE A 117 8.87 1.07 6.18
CA ILE A 117 10.07 1.64 5.53
C ILE A 117 11.34 1.15 6.22
N ALA A 118 11.39 1.21 7.55
CA ALA A 118 12.56 0.73 8.30
C ALA A 118 12.83 -0.76 8.07
N LYS A 119 11.79 -1.57 7.99
CA LYS A 119 11.90 -3.01 7.76
C LYS A 119 12.35 -3.33 6.34
N ILE A 120 11.79 -2.66 5.32
CA ILE A 120 12.19 -2.84 3.92
C ILE A 120 13.65 -2.41 3.75
N ASN A 121 14.06 -1.27 4.29
CA ASN A 121 15.44 -0.79 4.20
C ASN A 121 16.43 -1.71 4.91
N LYS A 122 16.01 -2.44 5.94
CA LYS A 122 16.83 -3.47 6.56
C LYS A 122 17.10 -4.66 5.62
N HIS A 123 16.12 -5.04 4.81
CA HIS A 123 16.28 -6.09 3.80
C HIS A 123 17.04 -5.61 2.56
N PHE A 124 16.66 -4.44 2.07
CA PHE A 124 17.11 -3.85 0.81
C PHE A 124 17.63 -2.43 1.03
N PRO A 125 18.86 -2.29 1.55
CA PRO A 125 19.47 -0.98 1.75
C PRO A 125 19.58 -0.21 0.43
N GLY A 126 19.19 1.06 0.43
CA GLY A 126 19.23 1.92 -0.74
C GLY A 126 17.94 1.97 -1.56
N VAL A 127 16.91 1.20 -1.20
CA VAL A 127 15.57 1.38 -1.76
C VAL A 127 15.01 2.71 -1.29
N ASP A 128 14.46 3.48 -2.22
CA ASP A 128 13.73 4.71 -1.95
C ASP A 128 12.23 4.54 -2.27
N PHE A 129 11.42 5.40 -1.67
CA PHE A 129 9.97 5.38 -1.82
C PHE A 129 9.52 6.71 -2.42
N VAL A 130 9.18 6.70 -3.70
CA VAL A 130 8.87 7.93 -4.46
C VAL A 130 7.40 8.01 -4.81
N THR A 131 6.79 6.88 -5.16
CA THR A 131 5.38 6.80 -5.55
C THR A 131 4.60 5.91 -4.59
N TYR A 132 3.46 6.40 -4.12
CA TYR A 132 2.50 5.58 -3.37
C TYR A 132 1.44 5.04 -4.32
N SER A 133 1.39 3.73 -4.46
CA SER A 133 0.39 3.01 -5.25
C SER A 133 -0.01 1.72 -4.56
N VAL A 134 -1.27 1.38 -4.65
CA VAL A 134 -1.87 0.21 -4.00
C VAL A 134 -2.81 -0.49 -4.96
N GLU A 135 -2.98 -1.79 -4.76
CA GLU A 135 -3.94 -2.59 -5.53
C GLU A 135 -5.37 -2.30 -5.07
N GLU A 136 -5.59 -2.22 -3.78
CA GLU A 136 -6.88 -1.91 -3.17
C GLU A 136 -6.92 -0.48 -2.59
N PRO A 137 -8.10 0.16 -2.41
CA PRO A 137 -8.19 1.57 -2.04
C PRO A 137 -7.77 1.85 -0.59
N CYS A 138 -6.51 1.67 -0.27
CA CYS A 138 -5.92 1.94 1.04
C CYS A 138 -5.65 3.44 1.24
N PHE A 139 -6.66 4.28 1.04
CA PHE A 139 -6.53 5.74 1.08
C PHE A 139 -7.29 6.38 2.25
N THR A 140 -6.96 7.62 2.55
CA THR A 140 -7.72 8.52 3.42
C THR A 140 -7.40 9.96 3.04
N SER A 141 -8.26 10.91 3.36
CA SER A 141 -8.12 12.32 2.98
C SER A 141 -6.80 12.98 3.44
N CYS A 142 -6.27 12.58 4.60
CA CYS A 142 -5.04 13.16 5.15
C CYS A 142 -3.74 12.52 4.61
N LEU A 143 -3.85 11.54 3.72
CA LEU A 143 -2.68 10.80 3.25
C LEU A 143 -1.65 11.66 2.48
N PRO A 144 -2.03 12.68 1.68
CA PRO A 144 -1.05 13.56 1.03
C PRO A 144 -0.03 14.18 2.00
N GLN A 145 -0.48 14.66 3.16
CA GLN A 145 0.39 15.21 4.19
C GLN A 145 1.37 14.16 4.72
N ILE A 146 0.87 12.96 5.02
CA ILE A 146 1.68 11.86 5.56
C ILE A 146 2.70 11.41 4.51
N LEU A 147 2.29 11.18 3.28
CA LEU A 147 3.17 10.78 2.19
C LEU A 147 4.30 11.77 1.97
N LYS A 148 4.00 13.08 1.93
CA LYS A 148 5.02 14.13 1.79
C LYS A 148 6.04 14.12 2.92
N GLN A 149 5.62 13.87 4.17
CA GLN A 149 6.53 13.77 5.31
C GLN A 149 7.47 12.56 5.23
N PHE A 150 7.03 11.47 4.61
CA PHE A 150 7.87 10.31 4.33
C PHE A 150 8.68 10.41 3.02
N GLY A 151 8.61 11.55 2.31
CA GLY A 151 9.42 11.81 1.13
C GLY A 151 8.80 11.40 -0.20
N PHE A 152 7.56 10.90 -0.22
CA PHE A 152 6.86 10.60 -1.46
C PHE A 152 6.64 11.86 -2.29
N LYS A 153 6.84 11.73 -3.60
CA LYS A 153 6.61 12.79 -4.57
C LYS A 153 5.29 12.62 -5.31
N TYR A 154 4.88 11.37 -5.50
CA TYR A 154 3.76 10.98 -6.35
C TYR A 154 2.83 10.03 -5.64
N ALA A 155 1.58 9.97 -6.13
CA ALA A 155 0.60 8.98 -5.71
C ALA A 155 -0.20 8.46 -6.91
N VAL A 156 -0.88 7.36 -6.73
CA VAL A 156 -1.74 6.74 -7.73
C VAL A 156 -3.06 6.38 -7.06
N LEU A 157 -4.15 6.99 -7.52
CA LEU A 157 -5.51 6.69 -7.11
C LEU A 157 -6.22 5.70 -8.04
N LYS A 158 -5.48 5.16 -9.02
CA LYS A 158 -5.97 4.15 -9.93
C LYS A 158 -5.93 2.79 -9.24
N CYS A 159 -7.11 2.27 -8.87
CA CYS A 159 -7.30 0.91 -8.38
C CYS A 159 -8.22 0.19 -9.38
N PRO A 160 -7.72 -0.74 -10.21
CA PRO A 160 -8.53 -1.40 -11.21
C PRO A 160 -9.49 -2.45 -10.64
N ASN A 161 -9.40 -2.74 -9.36
CA ASN A 161 -10.37 -3.53 -8.61
C ASN A 161 -11.56 -2.69 -8.16
N THR A 162 -12.76 -3.29 -8.17
CA THR A 162 -14.00 -2.63 -7.76
C THR A 162 -14.79 -3.42 -6.72
N CYS A 163 -14.20 -4.47 -6.16
CA CYS A 163 -14.94 -5.49 -5.41
C CYS A 163 -14.54 -5.54 -3.95
N TRP A 164 -13.31 -5.95 -3.65
CA TRP A 164 -12.94 -6.38 -2.30
C TRP A 164 -12.94 -5.24 -1.27
N GLY A 165 -12.06 -4.29 -1.38
CA GLY A 165 -11.99 -3.13 -0.52
C GLY A 165 -12.79 -1.93 -1.00
N GLY A 166 -13.58 -2.09 -2.04
CA GLY A 166 -14.25 -1.00 -2.73
C GLY A 166 -13.44 -0.50 -3.94
N TYR A 167 -13.72 0.72 -4.37
CA TYR A 167 -13.05 1.34 -5.51
C TYR A 167 -13.00 2.86 -5.35
N THR A 168 -12.06 3.49 -6.01
CA THR A 168 -11.94 4.95 -6.02
C THR A 168 -12.91 5.58 -7.01
N ALA A 169 -13.44 6.75 -6.68
CA ALA A 169 -14.15 7.60 -7.64
C ALA A 169 -13.24 7.89 -8.84
N ALA A 170 -13.85 8.06 -10.00
CA ALA A 170 -13.14 8.40 -11.22
C ALA A 170 -12.98 9.93 -11.35
N TYR A 171 -11.87 10.34 -11.94
CA TYR A 171 -11.58 11.74 -12.24
C TYR A 171 -11.05 11.86 -13.68
N GLY A 172 -11.31 12.99 -14.34
CA GLY A 172 -10.80 13.24 -15.67
C GLY A 172 -9.32 13.62 -15.69
N GLY A 173 -8.67 13.56 -16.83
CA GLY A 173 -7.27 13.96 -17.00
C GLY A 173 -6.26 12.87 -16.70
N GLU A 174 -5.00 13.10 -17.10
CA GLU A 174 -3.90 12.15 -16.90
C GLU A 174 -3.27 12.28 -15.52
N LEU A 175 -3.17 13.51 -15.03
CA LEU A 175 -2.60 13.88 -13.76
C LEU A 175 -3.51 14.86 -13.02
N VAL A 176 -3.51 14.80 -11.72
CA VAL A 176 -4.23 15.69 -10.83
C VAL A 176 -3.37 15.96 -9.58
N ASN A 177 -3.54 17.11 -8.96
CA ASN A 177 -3.03 17.34 -7.61
C ASN A 177 -4.03 16.77 -6.61
N TRP A 178 -3.69 15.71 -5.91
CA TRP A 178 -4.45 15.27 -4.75
C TRP A 178 -4.13 16.16 -3.56
N VAL A 179 -5.14 16.91 -3.10
CA VAL A 179 -4.99 17.91 -2.03
C VAL A 179 -5.60 17.39 -0.74
N GLY A 180 -4.80 17.32 0.30
CA GLY A 180 -5.26 16.96 1.64
C GLY A 180 -5.95 18.11 2.38
N PRO A 181 -6.59 17.84 3.54
CA PRO A 181 -7.31 18.86 4.32
C PRO A 181 -6.44 20.02 4.82
N ASP A 182 -5.14 19.80 4.95
CA ASP A 182 -4.15 20.81 5.37
C ASP A 182 -3.60 21.66 4.18
N GLY A 183 -4.09 21.40 2.96
CA GLY A 183 -3.64 22.05 1.74
C GLY A 183 -2.40 21.40 1.11
N THR A 184 -1.83 20.37 1.71
CA THR A 184 -0.71 19.63 1.10
C THR A 184 -1.18 18.95 -0.17
N ALA A 185 -0.47 19.18 -1.28
CA ALA A 185 -0.75 18.57 -2.57
C ALA A 185 0.32 17.56 -2.97
N ILE A 186 -0.10 16.45 -3.56
CA ILE A 186 0.78 15.44 -4.17
C ILE A 186 0.31 15.16 -5.60
N LEU A 187 1.26 15.15 -6.55
CA LEU A 187 0.95 14.85 -7.94
C LEU A 187 0.52 13.40 -8.09
N THR A 188 -0.61 13.17 -8.76
CA THR A 188 -1.31 11.89 -8.68
C THR A 188 -1.86 11.46 -10.03
N VAL A 189 -1.76 10.17 -10.34
CA VAL A 189 -2.48 9.53 -11.45
C VAL A 189 -3.87 9.12 -10.93
N PRO A 190 -4.95 9.70 -11.45
CA PRO A 190 -6.31 9.35 -11.03
C PRO A 190 -6.80 8.06 -11.69
N ARG A 191 -7.88 7.49 -11.18
CA ARG A 191 -8.70 6.59 -11.96
C ARG A 191 -9.39 7.40 -13.05
N TYR A 192 -9.21 7.03 -14.32
CA TYR A 192 -9.78 7.80 -15.43
C TYR A 192 -11.29 7.65 -15.48
N ALA A 193 -12.00 8.74 -15.80
CA ALA A 193 -13.45 8.71 -15.94
C ALA A 193 -13.94 7.77 -17.06
N CYS A 194 -13.09 7.43 -18.00
CA CYS A 194 -13.39 6.50 -19.10
C CYS A 194 -13.19 5.01 -18.73
N GLU A 195 -12.67 4.70 -17.54
CA GLU A 195 -12.55 3.30 -17.09
C GLU A 195 -13.92 2.71 -16.80
N LYS A 196 -14.20 1.57 -17.42
CA LYS A 196 -15.43 0.80 -17.28
C LYS A 196 -15.11 -0.57 -16.68
N LEU A 197 -16.12 -1.28 -16.24
CA LEU A 197 -15.95 -2.69 -15.93
C LEU A 197 -15.50 -3.45 -17.18
N GLU A 198 -14.56 -4.36 -17.01
CA GLU A 198 -14.13 -5.27 -18.06
C GLU A 198 -15.32 -6.17 -18.47
N PRO A 199 -15.58 -6.36 -19.77
CA PRO A 199 -16.66 -7.22 -20.21
C PRO A 199 -16.59 -8.63 -19.60
N GLY A 200 -17.68 -9.03 -18.95
CA GLY A 200 -17.76 -10.31 -18.25
C GLY A 200 -17.17 -10.33 -16.84
N SER A 201 -16.57 -9.24 -16.39
CA SER A 201 -16.11 -9.08 -15.01
C SER A 201 -17.14 -8.35 -14.17
N THR A 202 -17.24 -8.71 -12.89
CA THR A 202 -18.05 -7.99 -11.90
C THR A 202 -17.22 -7.09 -10.98
N TRP A 203 -15.89 -7.10 -11.13
CA TRP A 203 -14.99 -6.48 -10.16
C TRP A 203 -13.70 -5.88 -10.76
N GLN A 204 -13.34 -6.17 -12.00
CA GLN A 204 -12.16 -5.59 -12.65
C GLN A 204 -12.57 -4.54 -13.67
N THR A 205 -11.80 -3.45 -13.75
CA THR A 205 -11.98 -2.47 -14.80
C THR A 205 -11.16 -2.80 -16.04
N THR A 206 -11.47 -2.13 -17.14
CA THR A 206 -10.73 -2.27 -18.42
C THR A 206 -9.27 -1.87 -18.31
N ALA A 207 -8.89 -1.08 -17.30
CA ALA A 207 -7.49 -0.70 -17.04
C ALA A 207 -6.64 -1.88 -16.53
N TRP A 208 -7.26 -2.92 -15.98
CA TRP A 208 -6.59 -4.13 -15.49
C TRP A 208 -5.73 -4.83 -16.53
N GLY A 209 -6.15 -4.86 -17.76
CA GLY A 209 -5.48 -5.59 -18.85
C GLY A 209 -5.12 -4.71 -20.04
N ASN A 210 -5.25 -3.39 -19.94
CA ASN A 210 -4.99 -2.47 -21.04
C ASN A 210 -5.71 -2.88 -22.33
N SER A 211 -6.98 -3.24 -22.22
CA SER A 211 -7.77 -3.78 -23.35
C SER A 211 -7.90 -2.77 -24.50
N ASP A 212 -8.14 -3.25 -25.72
CA ASP A 212 -8.37 -2.38 -26.90
C ASP A 212 -9.55 -1.41 -26.65
N ALA A 213 -10.57 -1.87 -25.93
CA ALA A 213 -11.72 -1.05 -25.55
C ALA A 213 -11.28 0.08 -24.61
N TYR A 214 -10.44 -0.20 -23.63
CA TYR A 214 -9.89 0.79 -22.72
C TYR A 214 -9.06 1.83 -23.44
N LEU A 215 -8.14 1.40 -24.31
CA LEU A 215 -7.27 2.30 -25.06
C LEU A 215 -8.07 3.19 -26.02
N LYS A 216 -9.13 2.64 -26.63
CA LYS A 216 -10.07 3.41 -27.43
C LYS A 216 -10.81 4.46 -26.59
N ASP A 217 -11.33 4.08 -25.43
CA ASP A 217 -12.03 4.99 -24.53
C ASP A 217 -11.09 6.08 -24.00
N CYS A 218 -9.85 5.76 -23.69
CA CYS A 218 -8.82 6.74 -23.32
C CYS A 218 -8.57 7.77 -24.45
N ARG A 219 -8.41 7.31 -25.69
CA ARG A 219 -8.26 8.21 -26.85
C ARG A 219 -9.45 9.16 -26.99
N ASN A 220 -10.67 8.62 -26.89
CA ASN A 220 -11.90 9.40 -27.01
C ASN A 220 -12.02 10.44 -25.89
N ALA A 221 -11.48 10.15 -24.72
CA ALA A 221 -11.42 11.04 -23.55
C ALA A 221 -10.24 12.02 -23.59
N GLY A 222 -9.39 11.99 -24.63
CA GLY A 222 -8.25 12.88 -24.76
C GLY A 222 -7.04 12.51 -23.91
N ILE A 223 -7.01 11.30 -23.34
CA ILE A 223 -5.85 10.77 -22.60
C ILE A 223 -4.73 10.49 -23.62
N LYS A 224 -3.62 11.17 -23.49
CA LYS A 224 -2.49 11.08 -24.42
C LYS A 224 -1.61 9.86 -24.18
N HIS A 225 -1.41 9.53 -22.91
CA HIS A 225 -0.53 8.46 -22.47
C HIS A 225 -1.31 7.44 -21.61
N PRO A 226 -2.18 6.63 -22.22
CA PRO A 226 -3.02 5.70 -21.48
C PRO A 226 -2.16 4.68 -20.73
N VAL A 227 -2.45 4.47 -19.44
CA VAL A 227 -1.78 3.52 -18.58
C VAL A 227 -2.79 2.61 -17.89
N GLY A 228 -2.56 1.31 -18.02
CA GLY A 228 -3.22 0.30 -17.21
C GLY A 228 -2.33 -0.16 -16.07
N MET A 229 -2.91 -0.87 -15.12
CA MET A 229 -2.16 -1.50 -14.04
C MET A 229 -2.80 -2.81 -13.58
N CYS A 230 -1.95 -3.70 -13.10
CA CYS A 230 -2.36 -4.88 -12.38
C CYS A 230 -1.30 -5.25 -11.34
N PHE A 231 -1.69 -5.34 -10.09
CA PHE A 231 -0.87 -5.96 -9.06
C PHE A 231 -1.44 -7.34 -8.78
N GLN A 232 -0.63 -8.37 -9.02
CA GLN A 232 -1.04 -9.76 -8.83
C GLN A 232 -0.88 -10.16 -7.36
N ASP A 233 -1.87 -10.84 -6.82
CA ASP A 233 -1.71 -11.49 -5.51
C ASP A 233 -0.49 -12.40 -5.49
N ALA A 234 0.36 -12.20 -4.50
CA ALA A 234 1.63 -12.91 -4.36
C ALA A 234 1.50 -14.43 -4.29
N GLY A 235 0.34 -14.92 -3.92
CA GLY A 235 0.03 -16.36 -3.83
C GLY A 235 -0.52 -17.00 -5.12
N TRP A 236 -0.89 -16.21 -6.11
CA TRP A 236 -1.53 -16.75 -7.32
C TRP A 236 -0.52 -17.46 -8.23
N LYS A 237 -0.97 -18.56 -8.83
CA LYS A 237 -0.13 -19.38 -9.70
C LYS A 237 0.31 -18.66 -10.98
N ASN A 238 -0.49 -17.74 -11.44
CA ASN A 238 -0.32 -17.16 -12.78
C ASN A 238 0.72 -16.02 -12.80
N GLY A 239 1.23 -15.59 -11.64
CA GLY A 239 2.29 -14.59 -11.57
C GLY A 239 1.95 -13.26 -12.25
N PRO A 240 2.94 -12.43 -12.58
CA PRO A 240 2.71 -11.21 -13.30
C PRO A 240 2.20 -11.47 -14.73
N TRP A 241 1.64 -10.45 -15.34
CA TRP A 241 1.04 -10.55 -16.67
C TRP A 241 2.05 -10.94 -17.75
N LEU A 242 3.29 -10.49 -17.63
CA LEU A 242 4.36 -10.90 -18.53
C LEU A 242 4.51 -12.43 -18.49
N GLY A 243 4.53 -13.06 -19.67
CA GLY A 243 4.63 -14.50 -19.81
C GLY A 243 3.31 -15.26 -19.67
N SER A 244 2.21 -14.64 -19.24
CA SER A 244 0.88 -15.25 -19.26
C SER A 244 0.18 -15.13 -20.61
N GLY A 245 0.75 -14.39 -21.55
CA GLY A 245 0.19 -14.12 -22.87
C GLY A 245 -1.02 -13.17 -22.87
N LYS A 246 -1.42 -12.66 -21.71
CA LYS A 246 -2.65 -11.85 -21.60
C LYS A 246 -2.43 -10.39 -21.96
N ASN A 247 -1.29 -9.79 -21.65
CA ASN A 247 -1.02 -8.37 -21.82
C ASN A 247 -0.02 -8.00 -22.90
N THR A 248 0.50 -8.96 -23.58
CA THR A 248 1.25 -8.70 -24.81
C THR A 248 0.36 -8.17 -25.93
N LYS A 249 -0.95 -8.05 -25.70
CA LYS A 249 -1.94 -7.77 -26.75
C LYS A 249 -1.78 -6.41 -27.41
N ASN A 250 -1.34 -5.39 -26.69
CA ASN A 250 -1.44 -4.02 -27.17
C ASN A 250 -0.11 -3.31 -27.27
N ASN A 251 1.01 -4.00 -27.41
CA ASN A 251 2.35 -3.40 -27.46
C ASN A 251 2.57 -2.38 -26.32
N SER A 252 2.06 -2.68 -25.13
CA SER A 252 2.23 -1.83 -23.97
C SER A 252 3.69 -1.85 -23.51
N ILE A 253 4.22 -0.68 -23.22
CA ILE A 253 5.52 -0.54 -22.57
C ILE A 253 5.31 -0.76 -21.08
N TYR A 254 6.03 -1.73 -20.49
CA TYR A 254 6.05 -1.94 -19.05
C TYR A 254 6.89 -0.87 -18.37
N MET A 255 6.34 -0.24 -17.35
CA MET A 255 6.99 0.82 -16.59
C MET A 255 6.73 0.67 -15.10
N THR A 256 7.60 1.25 -14.29
CA THR A 256 7.26 1.58 -12.90
C THR A 256 6.36 2.83 -12.88
N TRP A 257 5.66 3.07 -11.78
CA TRP A 257 4.89 4.31 -11.64
C TRP A 257 5.77 5.55 -11.66
N ARG A 258 6.94 5.49 -11.03
CA ARG A 258 7.92 6.58 -11.09
C ARG A 258 8.30 6.92 -12.52
N ASP A 259 8.71 5.92 -13.28
CA ASP A 259 9.11 6.13 -14.69
C ASP A 259 7.99 6.69 -15.53
N TYR A 260 6.76 6.18 -15.34
CA TYR A 260 5.60 6.68 -16.06
C TYR A 260 5.35 8.16 -15.77
N ILE A 261 5.39 8.56 -14.50
CA ILE A 261 5.09 9.94 -14.08
C ILE A 261 6.23 10.89 -14.48
N GLU A 262 7.48 10.47 -14.32
CA GLU A 262 8.64 11.34 -14.57
C GLU A 262 9.02 11.45 -16.05
N ASN A 263 8.80 10.39 -16.83
CA ASN A 263 9.33 10.30 -18.20
C ASN A 263 8.23 10.28 -19.30
N VAL A 264 6.99 9.96 -18.96
CA VAL A 264 5.90 9.81 -19.93
C VAL A 264 4.80 10.82 -19.71
N SER A 265 4.15 10.78 -18.58
CA SER A 265 3.08 11.72 -18.23
C SER A 265 3.68 12.98 -17.61
N ILE A 266 4.70 13.52 -18.26
CA ILE A 266 5.44 14.68 -17.79
C ILE A 266 4.50 15.86 -17.72
N GLY A 267 4.23 16.38 -16.57
CA GLY A 267 3.44 17.56 -16.52
C GLY A 267 3.22 18.11 -15.13
N LYS A 268 2.93 19.39 -15.12
CA LYS A 268 2.27 20.07 -14.03
C LYS A 268 0.79 20.06 -14.38
N THR A 269 -0.03 19.94 -13.37
CA THR A 269 -1.47 20.13 -13.51
C THR A 269 -1.91 21.23 -12.55
N ASP A 270 -2.83 22.06 -13.01
CA ASP A 270 -3.52 23.03 -12.16
C ASP A 270 -4.82 22.44 -11.57
N ASP A 271 -5.13 21.21 -11.96
CA ASP A 271 -6.31 20.49 -11.50
C ASP A 271 -6.10 20.00 -10.06
N ASN A 272 -6.93 20.48 -9.15
CA ASN A 272 -6.89 20.11 -7.74
C ASN A 272 -8.09 19.23 -7.38
N TRP A 273 -7.82 18.04 -6.87
CA TRP A 273 -8.84 17.13 -6.37
C TRP A 273 -8.69 16.92 -4.87
N TYR A 274 -9.72 17.30 -4.14
CA TYR A 274 -9.81 17.08 -2.69
C TYR A 274 -10.38 15.68 -2.43
N PHE A 275 -9.69 14.67 -2.99
CA PHE A 275 -10.06 13.28 -2.81
C PHE A 275 -10.12 12.92 -1.33
N SER A 276 -11.26 12.40 -0.92
CA SER A 276 -11.57 12.12 0.47
C SER A 276 -12.07 10.69 0.66
N GLN A 277 -12.47 10.39 1.87
CA GLN A 277 -13.03 9.10 2.23
C GLN A 277 -14.36 8.83 1.53
N GLU A 278 -15.13 9.87 1.19
CA GLU A 278 -16.38 9.78 0.44
C GLU A 278 -16.15 9.37 -1.03
N ASP A 279 -14.96 9.60 -1.57
CA ASP A 279 -14.56 9.16 -2.91
C ASP A 279 -14.18 7.68 -2.97
N ILE A 280 -14.11 7.03 -1.81
CA ILE A 280 -13.89 5.59 -1.70
C ILE A 280 -15.26 4.90 -1.60
N HIS A 281 -15.64 4.22 -2.66
CA HIS A 281 -16.88 3.46 -2.70
C HIS A 281 -16.68 2.10 -2.06
N VAL A 282 -16.79 2.05 -0.73
CA VAL A 282 -16.58 0.82 0.04
C VAL A 282 -17.67 -0.20 -0.28
N ASN A 283 -17.28 -1.43 -0.53
CA ASN A 283 -18.23 -2.49 -0.88
C ASN A 283 -18.96 -3.03 0.35
N LEU A 284 -20.19 -3.51 0.17
CA LEU A 284 -21.08 -4.02 1.24
C LEU A 284 -20.54 -5.25 1.99
N MET A 285 -19.54 -5.93 1.46
CA MET A 285 -18.88 -7.05 2.15
C MET A 285 -18.36 -6.67 3.54
N TRP A 286 -18.08 -5.40 3.77
CA TRP A 286 -17.55 -4.82 4.99
C TRP A 286 -18.55 -4.58 6.09
N GLY A 287 -19.85 -4.73 5.81
CA GLY A 287 -20.92 -4.47 6.76
C GLY A 287 -21.24 -5.61 7.72
N SER A 288 -20.43 -6.69 7.74
CA SER A 288 -20.70 -7.82 8.64
C SER A 288 -20.41 -7.47 10.10
N GLN A 289 -21.13 -8.10 11.03
CA GLN A 289 -20.89 -7.95 12.47
C GLN A 289 -19.45 -8.31 12.86
N VAL A 290 -18.81 -9.24 12.15
CA VAL A 290 -17.44 -9.65 12.42
C VAL A 290 -16.48 -8.50 12.12
N LEU A 291 -16.66 -7.80 11.02
CA LEU A 291 -15.83 -6.65 10.69
C LEU A 291 -16.01 -5.53 11.72
N GLN A 292 -17.22 -5.22 12.14
CA GLN A 292 -17.47 -4.25 13.20
C GLN A 292 -16.76 -4.62 14.51
N LYS A 293 -16.80 -5.90 14.89
CA LYS A 293 -16.10 -6.40 16.06
C LYS A 293 -14.59 -6.28 15.92
N ILE A 294 -14.04 -6.66 14.79
CA ILE A 294 -12.61 -6.51 14.46
C ILE A 294 -12.19 -5.03 14.55
N ALA A 295 -12.94 -4.13 13.93
CA ALA A 295 -12.65 -2.71 13.97
C ALA A 295 -12.66 -2.15 15.40
N GLN A 296 -13.61 -2.58 16.24
CA GLN A 296 -13.67 -2.19 17.65
C GLN A 296 -12.47 -2.71 18.45
N GLU A 297 -12.09 -3.98 18.26
CA GLU A 297 -10.95 -4.59 18.95
C GLU A 297 -9.65 -3.88 18.57
N VAL A 298 -9.46 -3.59 17.28
CA VAL A 298 -8.30 -2.82 16.80
C VAL A 298 -8.30 -1.41 17.37
N ARG A 299 -9.43 -0.72 17.39
CA ARG A 299 -9.54 0.64 17.95
C ARG A 299 -9.22 0.68 19.45
N VAL A 300 -9.63 -0.32 20.21
CA VAL A 300 -9.26 -0.45 21.63
C VAL A 300 -7.75 -0.59 21.77
N SER A 301 -7.12 -1.41 20.94
CA SER A 301 -5.67 -1.61 20.96
C SER A 301 -4.89 -0.36 20.55
N GLU A 302 -5.35 0.38 19.55
CA GLU A 302 -4.79 1.68 19.14
C GLU A 302 -4.77 2.67 20.31
N ASN A 303 -5.90 2.85 20.97
CA ASN A 303 -6.00 3.76 22.12
C ASN A 303 -5.09 3.33 23.26
N ARG A 304 -4.97 2.03 23.49
CA ARG A 304 -4.19 1.46 24.58
C ARG A 304 -2.70 1.63 24.38
N ILE A 305 -2.18 1.38 23.17
CA ILE A 305 -0.75 1.55 22.88
C ILE A 305 -0.35 3.03 22.89
N VAL A 306 -1.18 3.92 22.36
CA VAL A 306 -0.94 5.38 22.42
C VAL A 306 -0.93 5.86 23.88
N MET A 307 -1.81 5.33 24.73
CA MET A 307 -1.76 5.61 26.17
C MET A 307 -0.47 5.10 26.79
N ALA A 308 0.00 3.89 26.43
CA ALA A 308 1.25 3.34 26.93
C ALA A 308 2.46 4.21 26.58
N GLU A 309 2.54 4.70 25.36
CA GLU A 309 3.59 5.65 24.95
C GLU A 309 3.55 6.93 25.76
N LYS A 310 2.38 7.56 25.86
CA LYS A 310 2.22 8.81 26.65
C LYS A 310 2.62 8.61 28.10
N MET A 311 2.17 7.53 28.74
CA MET A 311 2.53 7.22 30.12
C MET A 311 4.04 6.94 30.28
N SER A 312 4.65 6.29 29.30
CA SER A 312 6.10 6.04 29.27
C SER A 312 6.88 7.35 29.17
N VAL A 313 6.47 8.27 28.30
CA VAL A 313 7.08 9.60 28.16
C VAL A 313 6.94 10.42 29.46
N MET A 314 5.76 10.43 30.08
CA MET A 314 5.54 11.11 31.35
C MET A 314 6.46 10.55 32.45
N ALA A 315 6.58 9.23 32.54
CA ALA A 315 7.45 8.57 33.51
C ALA A 315 8.94 8.85 33.25
N TYR A 316 9.34 8.99 31.98
CA TYR A 316 10.69 9.41 31.63
C TYR A 316 10.97 10.86 32.03
N LEU A 317 10.08 11.77 31.71
CA LEU A 317 10.25 13.19 32.04
C LEU A 317 10.34 13.42 33.54
N GLU A 318 9.50 12.72 34.30
CA GLU A 318 9.41 12.86 35.75
C GLU A 318 10.54 12.15 36.51
N ASN A 319 10.95 10.97 36.06
CA ASN A 319 11.78 10.03 36.81
C ASN A 319 12.91 9.38 36.05
N LYS A 320 13.07 9.74 34.76
CA LYS A 320 14.01 9.09 33.81
C LYS A 320 13.74 7.59 33.63
N TYR A 321 12.51 7.14 33.93
CA TYR A 321 12.11 5.77 33.67
C TYR A 321 12.05 5.51 32.16
N ILE A 322 12.72 4.45 31.72
CA ILE A 322 12.71 4.01 30.31
C ILE A 322 11.98 2.67 30.25
N CYS A 323 10.91 2.60 29.47
CA CYS A 323 10.24 1.33 29.18
C CYS A 323 11.12 0.47 28.27
N ARG A 324 10.88 -0.83 28.25
CA ARG A 324 11.55 -1.73 27.33
C ARG A 324 11.09 -1.45 25.90
N GLN A 325 12.00 -0.94 25.06
CA GLN A 325 11.70 -0.62 23.67
C GLN A 325 11.15 -1.84 22.89
N ALA A 326 11.73 -3.01 23.15
CA ALA A 326 11.27 -4.25 22.52
C ALA A 326 9.79 -4.59 22.79
N ASP A 327 9.28 -4.26 23.99
CA ASP A 327 7.86 -4.48 24.30
C ASP A 327 6.97 -3.48 23.54
N MET A 328 7.43 -2.25 23.37
CA MET A 328 6.73 -1.23 22.60
C MET A 328 6.72 -1.60 21.11
N ASP A 329 7.87 -2.00 20.56
CA ASP A 329 8.00 -2.39 19.16
C ASP A 329 7.14 -3.61 18.83
N GLU A 330 7.10 -4.61 19.72
CA GLU A 330 6.25 -5.79 19.54
C GLU A 330 4.76 -5.45 19.66
N ALA A 331 4.39 -4.54 20.56
CA ALA A 331 3.01 -4.07 20.67
C ALA A 331 2.56 -3.34 19.40
N TRP A 332 3.40 -2.48 18.84
CA TRP A 332 3.12 -1.85 17.53
C TRP A 332 3.09 -2.87 16.40
N ARG A 333 4.04 -3.81 16.36
CA ARG A 333 4.08 -4.85 15.33
C ARG A 333 2.77 -5.66 15.29
N THR A 334 2.33 -6.15 16.44
CA THR A 334 1.09 -6.96 16.51
C THR A 334 -0.15 -6.14 16.18
N LEU A 335 -0.20 -4.87 16.56
CA LEU A 335 -1.29 -3.98 16.15
C LEU A 335 -1.30 -3.76 14.63
N MET A 336 -0.15 -3.44 14.04
CA MET A 336 -0.05 -3.22 12.60
C MET A 336 -0.48 -4.46 11.80
N LEU A 337 -0.08 -5.66 12.22
CA LEU A 337 -0.54 -6.91 11.59
C LEU A 337 -2.05 -7.12 11.74
N ALA A 338 -2.64 -6.73 12.89
CA ALA A 338 -4.09 -6.81 13.09
C ALA A 338 -4.88 -5.84 12.18
N GLN A 339 -4.20 -4.89 11.53
CA GLN A 339 -4.79 -3.91 10.62
C GLN A 339 -4.69 -4.32 9.14
N HIS A 340 -4.18 -5.51 8.83
CA HIS A 340 -4.01 -5.99 7.46
C HIS A 340 -5.37 -6.11 6.76
N HIS A 341 -5.51 -5.48 5.59
CA HIS A 341 -6.78 -5.40 4.85
C HIS A 341 -7.36 -6.78 4.52
N ASP A 342 -6.55 -7.70 4.01
CA ASP A 342 -7.00 -9.05 3.65
C ASP A 342 -7.56 -9.85 4.82
N SER A 343 -6.98 -9.71 6.00
CA SER A 343 -7.50 -10.36 7.19
C SER A 343 -8.86 -9.80 7.64
N TRP A 344 -9.19 -8.60 7.19
CA TRP A 344 -10.49 -7.96 7.41
C TRP A 344 -11.50 -8.31 6.31
N ILE A 345 -11.05 -8.42 5.04
CA ILE A 345 -11.91 -8.78 3.90
C ILE A 345 -12.49 -10.18 4.06
N VAL A 346 -11.65 -11.13 4.45
CA VAL A 346 -11.99 -12.54 4.52
C VAL A 346 -11.78 -13.13 5.93
N PRO A 347 -12.41 -12.53 6.96
CA PRO A 347 -12.14 -12.84 8.35
C PRO A 347 -12.49 -14.28 8.73
N TYR A 348 -13.30 -14.96 7.92
CA TYR A 348 -13.71 -16.35 8.15
C TYR A 348 -12.78 -17.38 7.52
N ASN A 349 -11.87 -16.96 6.64
CA ASN A 349 -10.97 -17.89 6.00
C ASN A 349 -10.05 -18.52 7.03
N GLY A 350 -9.87 -19.83 6.92
CA GLY A 350 -9.03 -20.60 7.83
C GLY A 350 -7.56 -20.33 7.57
N LEU A 351 -6.86 -19.98 8.61
CA LEU A 351 -5.41 -20.13 8.66
C LEU A 351 -5.12 -21.61 8.80
N HIS A 352 -4.42 -22.22 7.86
CA HIS A 352 -4.04 -23.60 7.91
C HIS A 352 -3.70 -24.06 9.35
N ARG A 353 -4.63 -24.78 10.01
CA ARG A 353 -4.54 -25.38 11.35
C ARG A 353 -4.60 -24.43 12.57
N LYS A 354 -4.84 -23.12 12.42
CA LYS A 354 -4.77 -22.18 13.57
C LYS A 354 -6.03 -21.32 13.80
N GLY A 355 -7.15 -21.68 13.17
CA GLY A 355 -8.38 -20.90 13.25
C GLY A 355 -8.56 -19.97 12.05
N THR A 356 -9.40 -18.96 12.21
CA THR A 356 -9.73 -17.98 11.17
C THR A 356 -8.82 -16.74 11.26
N TRP A 357 -8.88 -15.88 10.26
CA TRP A 357 -8.24 -14.56 10.33
C TRP A 357 -8.80 -13.72 11.48
N ALA A 358 -10.11 -13.78 11.74
CA ALA A 358 -10.70 -13.11 12.91
C ALA A 358 -10.06 -13.58 14.23
N ASP A 359 -9.84 -14.89 14.39
CA ASP A 359 -9.14 -15.42 15.58
C ASP A 359 -7.68 -14.94 15.65
N GLN A 360 -7.02 -14.78 14.50
CA GLN A 360 -5.64 -14.27 14.46
C GLN A 360 -5.58 -12.79 14.84
N ILE A 361 -6.49 -11.97 14.33
CA ILE A 361 -6.58 -10.55 14.71
C ILE A 361 -6.79 -10.43 16.22
N LYS A 362 -7.69 -11.26 16.76
CA LYS A 362 -7.89 -11.26 18.21
C LYS A 362 -6.62 -11.60 18.97
N ARG A 363 -5.86 -12.60 18.54
CA ARG A 363 -4.55 -12.92 19.17
C ARG A 363 -3.57 -11.76 19.10
N TRP A 364 -3.51 -11.06 17.96
CA TRP A 364 -2.64 -9.89 17.80
C TRP A 364 -3.07 -8.73 18.69
N THR A 365 -4.36 -8.40 18.71
CA THR A 365 -4.88 -7.32 19.58
C THR A 365 -4.75 -7.65 21.06
N ASP A 366 -4.95 -8.91 21.48
CA ASP A 366 -4.70 -9.36 22.84
C ASP A 366 -3.22 -9.20 23.22
N SER A 367 -2.29 -9.53 22.31
CA SER A 367 -0.85 -9.34 22.52
C SER A 367 -0.49 -7.86 22.66
N THR A 368 -0.99 -7.00 21.76
CA THR A 368 -0.84 -5.55 21.83
C THR A 368 -1.32 -5.02 23.19
N ASN A 369 -2.53 -5.40 23.58
CA ASN A 369 -3.15 -4.95 24.82
C ASN A 369 -2.35 -5.40 26.07
N HIS A 370 -1.88 -6.65 26.08
CA HIS A 370 -1.08 -7.19 27.17
C HIS A 370 0.23 -6.40 27.36
N LEU A 371 0.96 -6.17 26.27
CA LEU A 371 2.21 -5.42 26.31
C LEU A 371 1.99 -3.96 26.70
N ALA A 372 1.00 -3.30 26.09
CA ALA A 372 0.64 -1.92 26.43
C ALA A 372 0.25 -1.78 27.91
N ASP A 373 -0.57 -2.69 28.46
CA ASP A 373 -0.93 -2.69 29.87
C ASP A 373 0.28 -2.88 30.79
N GLY A 374 1.22 -3.72 30.39
CA GLY A 374 2.49 -3.90 31.10
C GLY A 374 3.28 -2.59 31.20
N ILE A 375 3.42 -1.89 30.08
CA ILE A 375 4.10 -0.59 29.98
C ILE A 375 3.37 0.47 30.83
N ILE A 376 2.04 0.57 30.71
CA ILE A 376 1.22 1.51 31.49
C ILE A 376 1.43 1.27 33.00
N LYS A 377 1.30 0.02 33.46
CA LYS A 377 1.47 -0.33 34.87
C LYS A 377 2.85 0.01 35.38
N ALA A 378 3.90 -0.28 34.63
CA ALA A 378 5.27 0.04 35.01
C ALA A 378 5.52 1.56 35.05
N SER A 379 5.03 2.30 34.08
CA SER A 379 5.10 3.76 34.04
C SER A 379 4.35 4.41 35.21
N MET A 380 3.14 3.95 35.51
CA MET A 380 2.36 4.40 36.67
C MET A 380 3.11 4.17 37.97
N ARG A 381 3.69 2.97 38.19
CA ARG A 381 4.50 2.70 39.39
C ARG A 381 5.66 3.67 39.55
N SER A 382 6.31 4.03 38.44
CA SER A 382 7.39 5.00 38.44
C SER A 382 6.89 6.40 38.80
N LEU A 383 5.79 6.86 38.21
CA LEU A 383 5.18 8.16 38.52
C LEU A 383 4.73 8.25 39.99
N MET A 384 4.10 7.22 40.51
CA MET A 384 3.68 7.17 41.91
C MET A 384 4.86 7.26 42.88
N LYS A 385 5.97 6.54 42.61
CA LYS A 385 7.19 6.64 43.43
C LYS A 385 7.74 8.07 43.45
N SER A 386 7.71 8.81 42.32
CA SER A 386 8.12 10.19 42.27
C SER A 386 7.19 11.09 43.08
N LEU A 387 5.89 10.91 42.93
CA LEU A 387 4.89 11.68 43.68
C LEU A 387 5.04 11.49 45.20
N PHE A 388 5.16 10.24 45.65
CA PHE A 388 5.40 9.93 47.08
C PHE A 388 6.68 10.62 47.59
N ARG A 389 7.78 10.54 46.81
CA ARG A 389 9.04 11.21 47.20
C ARG A 389 8.85 12.72 47.32
N LYS A 390 8.15 13.36 46.42
CA LYS A 390 7.87 14.80 46.46
C LYS A 390 7.00 15.17 47.67
N ILE A 391 5.97 14.39 47.96
CA ILE A 391 5.10 14.60 49.14
C ILE A 391 5.91 14.49 50.40
N MET A 392 6.73 13.43 50.55
CA MET A 392 7.56 13.23 51.73
C MET A 392 8.59 14.35 51.96
N LEU A 393 9.20 14.85 50.86
CA LEU A 393 10.15 15.95 50.94
C LEU A 393 9.48 17.29 51.32
N ASN A 394 8.28 17.54 50.80
CA ASN A 394 7.56 18.81 51.03
C ASN A 394 6.82 18.83 52.40
N SER A 395 6.52 17.66 52.97
CA SER A 395 5.76 17.56 54.25
C SER A 395 6.63 17.49 55.49
N ASN A 396 7.97 17.53 55.40
CA ASN A 396 8.91 17.33 56.54
C ASN A 396 8.63 16.07 57.34
N ILE A 397 7.95 15.05 56.81
CA ILE A 397 7.68 13.80 57.45
C ILE A 397 8.91 12.91 57.31
N TYR A 398 9.73 12.84 58.35
CA TYR A 398 10.81 11.86 58.47
C TYR A 398 10.21 10.51 58.86
N VAL A 399 10.06 9.60 57.91
CA VAL A 399 9.76 8.21 58.21
C VAL A 399 11.07 7.54 58.59
N PHE A 400 11.25 7.27 59.90
CA PHE A 400 12.30 6.35 60.35
C PHE A 400 11.97 4.97 59.83
N LEU A 401 12.72 4.48 58.85
CA LEU A 401 12.75 3.06 58.50
C LEU A 401 13.44 2.32 59.67
N ILE A 402 12.65 1.69 60.53
CA ILE A 402 13.14 0.68 61.48
C ILE A 402 13.52 -0.54 60.62
N HIS A 403 14.79 -0.94 60.73
CA HIS A 403 15.35 -2.11 60.06
C HIS A 403 14.75 -3.39 60.65
#